data_ce0a40999f90db7dfdac8fb00787f809
#
_entry.id   ce0a40999f90db7dfdac8fb00787f809
#
_cell.length_a   1.000
_cell.length_b   1.000
_cell.length_c   1.000
_cell.angle_alpha   90.00
_cell.angle_beta   90.00
_cell.angle_gamma   90.00
#
_symmetry.space_group_name_H-M   'P 1'
#
loop_
_entity.id
_entity.type
_entity.pdbx_description
1 polymer ?
#
loop_
_entity_poly.entity_id
_entity_poly.type
_entity_poly.pdbx_seq_one_letter_code
_entity_poly.pdbx_strand_id
1 'polypeptide(L)'
;MMYLLSNMVLGGVEMNKKLLPVILVAGLVVLGFFLYNQDALKTEKIANQKIKVGMITTLSGGGSGLGIDVRDGFMLAVKGNENISVITKDDQRKPDIAVQLADKMIQSDKVDVLTGIIWSNLAMAVVPATVNQDKFYLSPNAGPSQLAGKGCHKNYFNVAWQNDNLHEAAGGYANSAGFKNSFILAPNYPAGKDALTGYKRFFKGQLAGEIYTKLGQKDYAAEIAQIRASGADSIFFFLPGGMGIGFMKQFSQSGIKLPVVGPAFSFDQGILKAVGDAALGVKNTSQWSKDIENTANEKFVSDFKIEYGRLPSLYASQGYDTGKLLISAMSKANINDMDKFRDALRKADFSSTRGKFSFDKNHHPIQDIFVREVIKEGDILTNRIVSVGLKDHSNAYVSDCKM
;
A
#
# COMPACT_ATOMS: atom_id res chain seq x y z
N MET A 1 49.64 -11.05 -4.25
CA MET A 1 49.26 -12.39 -4.74
C MET A 1 50.33 -12.95 -5.72
N MET A 2 51.13 -12.15 -6.40
CA MET A 2 52.24 -12.62 -7.30
C MET A 2 53.51 -13.07 -6.57
N TYR A 3 53.72 -12.75 -5.30
CA TYR A 3 54.91 -13.11 -4.51
C TYR A 3 54.78 -14.41 -3.70
N LEU A 4 53.60 -15.04 -3.64
CA LEU A 4 53.35 -16.28 -2.88
C LEU A 4 53.39 -17.56 -3.76
N LEU A 5 53.47 -17.43 -5.08
CA LEU A 5 53.53 -18.57 -6.00
C LEU A 5 54.95 -18.99 -6.38
N SER A 6 55.98 -18.27 -5.92
CA SER A 6 57.36 -18.57 -6.28
C SER A 6 58.06 -19.67 -5.43
N ASN A 7 57.42 -20.14 -4.36
CA ASN A 7 58.04 -21.10 -3.42
C ASN A 7 57.25 -22.38 -3.15
N MET A 8 56.33 -22.79 -4.03
CA MET A 8 55.78 -24.16 -3.96
C MET A 8 56.67 -25.11 -4.80
N VAL A 9 57.73 -25.57 -4.16
CA VAL A 9 58.50 -26.74 -4.64
C VAL A 9 57.69 -27.99 -4.30
N LEU A 10 56.88 -28.47 -5.22
CA LEU A 10 56.36 -29.82 -5.21
C LEU A 10 57.38 -30.74 -5.84
N GLY A 11 58.06 -31.51 -5.00
CA GLY A 11 58.83 -32.71 -5.33
C GLY A 11 59.45 -32.82 -6.73
N GLY A 12 60.62 -32.19 -6.99
CA GLY A 12 61.56 -32.64 -8.01
C GLY A 12 61.17 -32.59 -9.48
N VAL A 13 60.08 -31.94 -9.86
CA VAL A 13 59.70 -31.77 -11.28
C VAL A 13 59.97 -30.34 -11.71
N GLU A 14 61.03 -30.10 -12.49
CA GLU A 14 61.29 -28.84 -13.19
C GLU A 14 60.13 -28.55 -14.15
N MET A 15 59.30 -27.61 -13.78
CA MET A 15 58.17 -27.19 -14.61
C MET A 15 58.68 -26.43 -15.83
N ASN A 16 58.46 -26.99 -17.02
CA ASN A 16 58.86 -26.40 -18.30
C ASN A 16 58.20 -25.00 -18.42
N LYS A 17 59.05 -23.95 -18.50
CA LYS A 17 58.63 -22.52 -18.59
C LYS A 17 57.62 -22.25 -19.72
N LYS A 18 57.56 -23.11 -20.75
CA LYS A 18 56.58 -23.03 -21.84
C LYS A 18 55.17 -23.55 -21.46
N LEU A 19 55.03 -24.34 -20.36
CA LEU A 19 53.77 -24.86 -19.88
C LEU A 19 53.03 -23.89 -18.92
N LEU A 20 53.75 -22.95 -18.32
CA LEU A 20 53.20 -22.00 -17.36
C LEU A 20 52.03 -21.16 -17.94
N PRO A 21 52.13 -20.57 -19.15
CA PRO A 21 51.00 -19.82 -19.74
C PRO A 21 49.81 -20.71 -20.09
N VAL A 22 50.02 -21.97 -20.47
CA VAL A 22 48.95 -22.91 -20.80
C VAL A 22 48.15 -23.30 -19.52
N ILE A 23 48.85 -23.54 -18.41
CA ILE A 23 48.23 -23.83 -17.12
C ILE A 23 47.44 -22.62 -16.59
N LEU A 24 47.96 -21.39 -16.77
CA LEU A 24 47.27 -20.17 -16.39
C LEU A 24 45.99 -19.95 -17.22
N VAL A 25 46.05 -20.17 -18.53
CA VAL A 25 44.87 -20.05 -19.40
C VAL A 25 43.84 -21.13 -19.07
N ALA A 26 44.28 -22.40 -18.87
CA ALA A 26 43.37 -23.47 -18.46
C ALA A 26 42.73 -23.20 -17.11
N GLY A 27 43.48 -22.66 -16.12
CA GLY A 27 42.95 -22.23 -14.82
C GLY A 27 41.90 -21.11 -14.92
N LEU A 28 42.13 -20.13 -15.81
CA LEU A 28 41.16 -19.05 -16.06
C LEU A 28 39.89 -19.56 -16.76
N VAL A 29 40.01 -20.51 -17.69
CA VAL A 29 38.85 -21.12 -18.36
C VAL A 29 38.03 -21.95 -17.38
N VAL A 30 38.67 -22.75 -16.51
CA VAL A 30 37.99 -23.54 -15.48
C VAL A 30 37.32 -22.62 -14.47
N LEU A 31 37.96 -21.54 -14.02
CA LEU A 31 37.39 -20.55 -13.13
C LEU A 31 36.21 -19.84 -13.78
N GLY A 32 36.34 -19.44 -15.05
CA GLY A 32 35.24 -18.82 -15.81
C GLY A 32 34.05 -19.75 -15.97
N PHE A 33 34.26 -21.03 -16.26
CA PHE A 33 33.20 -22.04 -16.35
C PHE A 33 32.55 -22.32 -14.99
N PHE A 34 33.32 -22.33 -13.91
CA PHE A 34 32.80 -22.50 -12.57
C PHE A 34 31.92 -21.30 -12.12
N LEU A 35 32.39 -20.08 -12.40
CA LEU A 35 31.59 -18.85 -12.12
C LEU A 35 30.31 -18.79 -12.96
N TYR A 36 30.42 -19.15 -14.26
CA TYR A 36 29.26 -19.23 -15.16
C TYR A 36 28.20 -20.25 -14.64
N ASN A 37 28.63 -21.43 -14.23
CA ASN A 37 27.75 -22.44 -13.68
C ASN A 37 27.14 -22.01 -12.33
N GLN A 38 27.88 -21.29 -11.50
CA GLN A 38 27.31 -20.75 -10.24
C GLN A 38 26.23 -19.69 -10.52
N ASP A 39 26.47 -18.81 -11.49
CA ASP A 39 25.47 -17.79 -11.87
C ASP A 39 24.23 -18.43 -12.53
N ALA A 40 24.41 -19.44 -13.35
CA ALA A 40 23.31 -20.21 -13.95
C ALA A 40 22.46 -20.92 -12.89
N LEU A 41 23.09 -21.61 -11.93
CA LEU A 41 22.42 -22.28 -10.82
C LEU A 41 21.69 -21.29 -9.89
N LYS A 42 22.26 -20.10 -9.68
CA LYS A 42 21.64 -19.04 -8.91
C LYS A 42 20.41 -18.48 -9.61
N THR A 43 20.50 -18.26 -10.92
CA THR A 43 19.38 -17.80 -11.75
C THR A 43 18.26 -18.83 -11.77
N GLU A 44 18.57 -20.11 -11.90
CA GLU A 44 17.58 -21.20 -11.84
C GLU A 44 16.89 -21.29 -10.47
N LYS A 45 17.63 -21.15 -9.37
CA LYS A 45 17.07 -21.12 -8.02
C LYS A 45 16.13 -19.92 -7.77
N ILE A 46 16.40 -18.78 -8.42
CA ILE A 46 15.51 -17.62 -8.36
C ILE A 46 14.26 -17.87 -9.20
N ALA A 47 14.39 -18.41 -10.41
CA ALA A 47 13.28 -18.66 -11.33
C ALA A 47 12.29 -19.70 -10.79
N ASN A 48 12.76 -20.71 -10.05
CA ASN A 48 11.97 -21.85 -9.56
C ASN A 48 11.54 -21.72 -8.09
N GLN A 49 11.78 -20.57 -7.42
CA GLN A 49 11.32 -20.40 -6.03
C GLN A 49 9.80 -20.35 -5.94
N LYS A 50 9.24 -21.03 -4.96
CA LYS A 50 7.82 -20.96 -4.64
C LYS A 50 7.63 -20.11 -3.39
N ILE A 51 6.67 -19.19 -3.42
CA ILE A 51 6.32 -18.33 -2.28
C ILE A 51 4.88 -18.60 -1.86
N LYS A 52 4.69 -18.79 -0.56
CA LYS A 52 3.38 -18.84 0.08
C LYS A 52 3.04 -17.47 0.66
N VAL A 53 1.93 -16.91 0.24
CA VAL A 53 1.40 -15.65 0.73
C VAL A 53 0.22 -15.91 1.64
N GLY A 54 0.26 -15.42 2.87
CA GLY A 54 -0.88 -15.33 3.77
C GLY A 54 -1.59 -13.99 3.59
N MET A 55 -2.82 -14.02 3.12
CA MET A 55 -3.65 -12.82 2.99
C MET A 55 -4.72 -12.82 4.08
N ILE A 56 -4.62 -11.90 5.03
CA ILE A 56 -5.60 -11.68 6.08
C ILE A 56 -6.30 -10.37 5.77
N THR A 57 -7.59 -10.43 5.47
CA THR A 57 -8.31 -9.22 5.08
C THR A 57 -9.77 -9.30 5.48
N THR A 58 -10.46 -8.17 5.55
CA THR A 58 -11.87 -8.12 5.96
C THR A 58 -12.78 -8.55 4.80
N LEU A 59 -13.37 -9.73 4.89
CA LEU A 59 -14.24 -10.28 3.85
C LEU A 59 -15.71 -10.35 4.25
N SER A 60 -16.02 -10.06 5.52
CA SER A 60 -17.39 -10.03 6.04
C SER A 60 -17.68 -8.76 6.84
N GLY A 61 -18.96 -8.44 7.00
CA GLY A 61 -19.42 -7.29 7.79
C GLY A 61 -19.15 -5.93 7.14
N GLY A 62 -19.15 -4.89 7.97
CA GLY A 62 -18.92 -3.51 7.52
C GLY A 62 -17.48 -3.27 7.08
N GLY A 63 -17.28 -2.99 5.80
CA GLY A 63 -15.96 -2.81 5.18
C GLY A 63 -15.47 -4.00 4.37
N SER A 64 -16.27 -5.06 4.23
CA SER A 64 -15.92 -6.24 3.43
C SER A 64 -15.59 -5.89 1.97
N GLY A 65 -16.28 -4.94 1.36
CA GLY A 65 -15.97 -4.49 0.00
C GLY A 65 -14.54 -4.00 -0.17
N LEU A 66 -13.95 -3.39 0.86
CA LEU A 66 -12.58 -2.90 0.83
C LEU A 66 -11.58 -4.08 0.78
N GLY A 67 -11.78 -5.07 1.64
CA GLY A 67 -10.93 -6.28 1.68
C GLY A 67 -11.09 -7.17 0.46
N ILE A 68 -12.31 -7.26 -0.08
CA ILE A 68 -12.60 -7.98 -1.33
C ILE A 68 -11.83 -7.33 -2.48
N ASP A 69 -11.84 -6.00 -2.59
CA ASP A 69 -11.13 -5.27 -3.64
C ASP A 69 -9.61 -5.43 -3.53
N VAL A 70 -9.03 -5.36 -2.32
CA VAL A 70 -7.59 -5.65 -2.11
C VAL A 70 -7.26 -7.06 -2.57
N ARG A 71 -8.07 -8.05 -2.16
CA ARG A 71 -7.89 -9.44 -2.57
C ARG A 71 -7.95 -9.59 -4.08
N ASP A 72 -8.99 -9.06 -4.71
CA ASP A 72 -9.23 -9.21 -6.14
C ASP A 72 -8.10 -8.55 -6.95
N GLY A 73 -7.64 -7.36 -6.55
CA GLY A 73 -6.49 -6.71 -7.17
C GLY A 73 -5.21 -7.53 -7.05
N PHE A 74 -4.90 -8.05 -5.86
CA PHE A 74 -3.73 -8.89 -5.65
C PHE A 74 -3.81 -10.20 -6.48
N MET A 75 -4.95 -10.88 -6.45
CA MET A 75 -5.17 -12.11 -7.21
C MET A 75 -5.06 -11.89 -8.71
N LEU A 76 -5.53 -10.75 -9.22
CA LEU A 76 -5.34 -10.37 -10.62
C LEU A 76 -3.84 -10.20 -10.96
N ALA A 77 -3.07 -9.57 -10.07
CA ALA A 77 -1.64 -9.35 -10.29
C ALA A 77 -0.84 -10.65 -10.37
N VAL A 78 -1.20 -11.65 -9.55
CA VAL A 78 -0.50 -12.95 -9.46
C VAL A 78 -1.12 -14.03 -10.35
N LYS A 79 -2.20 -13.73 -11.08
CA LYS A 79 -2.90 -14.67 -11.94
C LYS A 79 -1.94 -15.31 -12.96
N GLY A 80 -1.95 -16.64 -13.02
CA GLY A 80 -1.09 -17.42 -13.91
C GLY A 80 0.36 -17.59 -13.42
N ASN A 81 0.72 -17.07 -12.25
CA ASN A 81 2.04 -17.31 -11.66
C ASN A 81 1.98 -18.55 -10.73
N GLU A 82 2.38 -19.71 -11.25
CA GLU A 82 2.35 -20.98 -10.53
C GLU A 82 3.34 -21.03 -9.34
N ASN A 83 4.24 -20.08 -9.24
CA ASN A 83 5.22 -19.96 -8.16
C ASN A 83 4.68 -19.21 -6.94
N ILE A 84 3.47 -18.65 -7.00
CA ILE A 84 2.83 -17.95 -5.89
C ILE A 84 1.56 -18.69 -5.48
N SER A 85 1.51 -19.15 -4.24
CA SER A 85 0.29 -19.70 -3.63
C SER A 85 -0.25 -18.73 -2.58
N VAL A 86 -1.56 -18.47 -2.58
CA VAL A 86 -2.21 -17.52 -1.69
C VAL A 86 -3.23 -18.23 -0.79
N ILE A 87 -3.06 -18.07 0.53
CA ILE A 87 -4.03 -18.51 1.53
C ILE A 87 -4.77 -17.27 2.03
N THR A 88 -6.06 -17.17 1.72
CA THR A 88 -6.88 -16.02 2.12
C THR A 88 -7.76 -16.35 3.32
N LYS A 89 -7.81 -15.47 4.34
CA LYS A 89 -8.66 -15.59 5.52
C LYS A 89 -9.33 -14.27 5.87
N ASP A 90 -10.52 -14.39 6.47
CA ASP A 90 -11.33 -13.27 6.92
C ASP A 90 -10.97 -12.89 8.36
N ASP A 91 -10.52 -11.66 8.58
CA ASP A 91 -10.24 -11.10 9.92
C ASP A 91 -11.52 -10.66 10.65
N GLN A 92 -12.68 -10.64 9.97
CA GLN A 92 -13.96 -10.17 10.52
C GLN A 92 -13.87 -8.78 11.18
N ARG A 93 -12.83 -8.00 10.85
CA ARG A 93 -12.49 -6.71 11.45
C ARG A 93 -12.20 -6.81 12.96
N LYS A 94 -11.69 -7.95 13.43
CA LYS A 94 -11.35 -8.22 14.83
C LYS A 94 -9.84 -8.42 14.99
N PRO A 95 -9.15 -7.59 15.81
CA PRO A 95 -7.71 -7.70 15.99
C PRO A 95 -7.25 -9.06 16.54
N ASP A 96 -7.99 -9.63 17.49
CA ASP A 96 -7.72 -10.94 18.07
C ASP A 96 -7.77 -12.07 17.04
N ILE A 97 -8.77 -12.06 16.15
CA ILE A 97 -8.87 -13.02 15.04
C ILE A 97 -7.70 -12.81 14.05
N ALA A 98 -7.39 -11.56 13.70
CA ALA A 98 -6.30 -11.27 12.78
C ALA A 98 -4.95 -11.77 13.29
N VAL A 99 -4.66 -11.61 14.58
CA VAL A 99 -3.42 -12.12 15.23
C VAL A 99 -3.40 -13.64 15.23
N GLN A 100 -4.48 -14.31 15.62
CA GLN A 100 -4.57 -15.78 15.61
C GLN A 100 -4.37 -16.36 14.20
N LEU A 101 -4.93 -15.69 13.18
CA LEU A 101 -4.75 -16.09 11.78
C LEU A 101 -3.29 -15.90 11.33
N ALA A 102 -2.64 -14.78 11.72
CA ALA A 102 -1.25 -14.53 11.39
C ALA A 102 -0.33 -15.60 12.01
N ASP A 103 -0.51 -15.90 13.29
CA ASP A 103 0.26 -16.92 13.98
C ASP A 103 0.07 -18.30 13.35
N LYS A 104 -1.17 -18.68 13.05
CA LYS A 104 -1.46 -19.95 12.36
C LYS A 104 -0.77 -20.00 10.98
N MET A 105 -0.88 -18.94 10.19
CA MET A 105 -0.28 -18.89 8.85
C MET A 105 1.25 -19.00 8.92
N ILE A 106 1.88 -18.34 9.87
CA ILE A 106 3.34 -18.41 10.04
C ILE A 106 3.77 -19.77 10.58
N GLN A 107 3.14 -20.24 11.67
CA GLN A 107 3.60 -21.41 12.41
C GLN A 107 3.16 -22.74 11.77
N SER A 108 1.92 -22.81 11.27
CA SER A 108 1.35 -24.04 10.71
C SER A 108 1.40 -24.08 9.18
N ASP A 109 0.92 -23.02 8.52
CA ASP A 109 0.82 -22.98 7.06
C ASP A 109 2.16 -22.64 6.40
N LYS A 110 3.15 -22.16 7.19
CA LYS A 110 4.52 -21.81 6.76
C LYS A 110 4.53 -20.81 5.61
N VAL A 111 3.78 -19.72 5.76
CA VAL A 111 3.81 -18.62 4.80
C VAL A 111 5.13 -17.84 4.87
N ASP A 112 5.54 -17.30 3.74
CA ASP A 112 6.76 -16.52 3.59
C ASP A 112 6.49 -15.02 3.76
N VAL A 113 5.32 -14.58 3.28
CA VAL A 113 4.88 -13.18 3.27
C VAL A 113 3.46 -13.10 3.82
N LEU A 114 3.19 -12.11 4.67
CA LEU A 114 1.83 -11.72 5.05
C LEU A 114 1.42 -10.41 4.39
N THR A 115 0.12 -10.29 4.10
CA THR A 115 -0.48 -9.10 3.46
C THR A 115 -1.98 -9.00 3.78
N GLY A 116 -2.64 -7.94 3.34
CA GLY A 116 -4.11 -7.87 3.23
C GLY A 116 -4.81 -6.98 4.24
N ILE A 117 -4.25 -6.70 5.41
CA ILE A 117 -4.93 -5.95 6.48
C ILE A 117 -5.41 -4.57 6.01
N ILE A 118 -6.71 -4.30 6.23
CA ILE A 118 -7.36 -3.04 5.87
C ILE A 118 -7.27 -2.00 7.00
N TRP A 119 -7.49 -2.41 8.26
CA TRP A 119 -7.70 -1.51 9.40
C TRP A 119 -6.41 -1.28 10.18
N SER A 120 -6.10 -0.02 10.48
CA SER A 120 -4.84 0.33 11.15
C SER A 120 -4.70 -0.25 12.57
N ASN A 121 -5.79 -0.43 13.31
CA ASN A 121 -5.74 -1.11 14.60
C ASN A 121 -5.40 -2.60 14.48
N LEU A 122 -5.83 -3.27 13.40
CA LEU A 122 -5.42 -4.65 13.11
C LEU A 122 -3.95 -4.69 12.66
N ALA A 123 -3.52 -3.74 11.81
CA ALA A 123 -2.12 -3.65 11.38
C ALA A 123 -1.17 -3.44 12.56
N MET A 124 -1.54 -2.58 13.50
CA MET A 124 -0.77 -2.37 14.73
C MET A 124 -0.61 -3.64 15.59
N ALA A 125 -1.55 -4.57 15.51
CA ALA A 125 -1.48 -5.85 16.23
C ALA A 125 -0.69 -6.92 15.43
N VAL A 126 -0.92 -7.01 14.11
CA VAL A 126 -0.40 -8.10 13.26
C VAL A 126 1.02 -7.82 12.75
N VAL A 127 1.32 -6.58 12.33
CA VAL A 127 2.60 -6.28 11.67
C VAL A 127 3.81 -6.53 12.59
N PRO A 128 3.85 -6.01 13.84
CA PRO A 128 4.99 -6.28 14.73
C PRO A 128 5.17 -7.77 15.00
N ALA A 129 4.08 -8.52 15.24
CA ALA A 129 4.14 -9.96 15.47
C ALA A 129 4.69 -10.73 14.27
N THR A 130 4.40 -10.26 13.05
CA THR A 130 4.87 -10.86 11.79
C THR A 130 6.37 -10.61 11.57
N VAL A 131 6.77 -9.34 11.62
CA VAL A 131 8.15 -8.96 11.26
C VAL A 131 9.18 -9.40 12.31
N ASN A 132 8.77 -9.53 13.58
CA ASN A 132 9.61 -10.08 14.66
C ASN A 132 9.84 -11.60 14.53
N GLN A 133 9.11 -12.29 13.65
CA GLN A 133 9.33 -13.69 13.29
C GLN A 133 10.09 -13.82 11.96
N ASP A 134 10.85 -12.80 11.59
CA ASP A 134 11.62 -12.72 10.32
C ASP A 134 10.78 -13.00 9.07
N LYS A 135 9.50 -12.57 9.09
CA LYS A 135 8.64 -12.62 7.92
C LYS A 135 8.48 -11.24 7.30
N PHE A 136 8.24 -11.19 6.01
CA PHE A 136 7.87 -9.94 5.33
C PHE A 136 6.39 -9.65 5.51
N TYR A 137 6.08 -8.37 5.75
CA TYR A 137 4.73 -7.86 5.68
C TYR A 137 4.63 -6.79 4.59
N LEU A 138 3.82 -7.05 3.56
CA LEU A 138 3.53 -6.10 2.50
C LEU A 138 2.12 -5.53 2.73
N SER A 139 2.03 -4.27 3.17
CA SER A 139 0.75 -3.64 3.45
C SER A 139 0.11 -3.07 2.18
N PRO A 140 -1.04 -3.59 1.75
CA PRO A 140 -1.76 -3.06 0.60
C PRO A 140 -2.72 -1.92 0.99
N ASN A 141 -2.82 -1.56 2.28
CA ASN A 141 -3.75 -0.53 2.74
C ASN A 141 -3.30 0.19 4.01
N ALA A 142 -3.36 -0.46 5.17
CA ALA A 142 -3.12 0.20 6.45
C ALA A 142 -1.70 0.75 6.56
N GLY A 143 -1.56 2.05 6.82
CA GLY A 143 -0.27 2.75 6.96
C GLY A 143 -0.24 3.65 8.19
N PRO A 144 -0.47 3.12 9.43
CA PRO A 144 -0.51 3.95 10.63
C PRO A 144 0.84 4.64 10.89
N SER A 145 0.77 5.86 11.40
CA SER A 145 1.93 6.72 11.70
C SER A 145 2.97 6.04 12.59
N GLN A 146 2.52 5.19 13.52
CA GLN A 146 3.39 4.45 14.42
C GLN A 146 4.32 3.49 13.67
N LEU A 147 3.81 2.79 12.62
CA LEU A 147 4.60 1.88 11.80
C LEU A 147 5.44 2.59 10.74
N ALA A 148 5.13 3.85 10.43
CA ALA A 148 5.96 4.70 9.58
C ALA A 148 7.13 5.34 10.36
N GLY A 149 6.91 5.64 11.66
CA GLY A 149 7.87 6.26 12.56
C GLY A 149 8.61 5.25 13.44
N LYS A 150 8.45 5.37 14.76
CA LYS A 150 9.22 4.60 15.75
C LYS A 150 9.06 3.08 15.66
N GLY A 151 7.95 2.59 15.12
CA GLY A 151 7.67 1.17 14.90
C GLY A 151 8.02 0.69 13.49
N CYS A 152 8.79 1.45 12.72
CA CYS A 152 9.26 1.00 11.41
C CYS A 152 10.13 -0.26 11.54
N HIS A 153 10.10 -1.10 10.53
CA HIS A 153 10.87 -2.34 10.54
C HIS A 153 11.34 -2.71 9.13
N LYS A 154 12.57 -3.21 9.03
CA LYS A 154 13.20 -3.56 7.73
C LYS A 154 12.40 -4.54 6.88
N ASN A 155 11.55 -5.38 7.47
CA ASN A 155 10.71 -6.35 6.76
C ASN A 155 9.25 -5.87 6.55
N TYR A 156 8.93 -4.62 6.92
CA TYR A 156 7.63 -4.00 6.68
C TYR A 156 7.70 -3.04 5.49
N PHE A 157 6.83 -3.23 4.52
CA PHE A 157 6.69 -2.36 3.35
C PHE A 157 5.23 -1.94 3.21
N ASN A 158 4.98 -0.65 3.21
CA ASN A 158 3.65 -0.12 2.89
C ASN A 158 3.58 0.23 1.41
N VAL A 159 2.76 -0.49 0.66
CA VAL A 159 2.60 -0.29 -0.78
C VAL A 159 1.50 0.72 -1.10
N ALA A 160 0.70 1.10 -0.12
CA ALA A 160 -0.48 1.96 -0.30
C ALA A 160 -0.16 3.46 -0.10
N TRP A 161 -0.06 3.87 1.15
CA TRP A 161 0.18 5.26 1.62
C TRP A 161 0.65 5.23 3.08
N GLN A 162 1.14 6.34 3.57
CA GLN A 162 1.09 6.62 5.00
C GLN A 162 -0.25 7.32 5.31
N ASN A 163 -0.88 6.98 6.43
CA ASN A 163 -2.27 7.39 6.70
C ASN A 163 -2.55 8.90 6.57
N ASP A 164 -1.59 9.77 6.89
CA ASP A 164 -1.78 11.21 6.83
C ASP A 164 -1.88 11.75 5.39
N ASN A 165 -1.21 11.09 4.42
CA ASN A 165 -0.90 11.66 3.11
C ASN A 165 -2.12 12.17 2.34
N LEU A 166 -3.20 11.38 2.26
CA LEU A 166 -4.40 11.81 1.53
C LEU A 166 -5.08 12.99 2.24
N HIS A 167 -4.99 13.03 3.56
CA HIS A 167 -5.60 14.05 4.39
C HIS A 167 -4.79 15.36 4.36
N GLU A 168 -3.47 15.28 4.23
CA GLU A 168 -2.59 16.42 3.96
C GLU A 168 -2.96 17.09 2.64
N ALA A 169 -3.17 16.29 1.58
CA ALA A 169 -3.65 16.81 0.30
C ALA A 169 -5.04 17.46 0.41
N ALA A 170 -5.94 16.88 1.22
CA ALA A 170 -7.27 17.46 1.47
C ALA A 170 -7.18 18.82 2.19
N GLY A 171 -6.30 18.93 3.20
CA GLY A 171 -6.03 20.20 3.88
C GLY A 171 -5.43 21.26 2.94
N GLY A 172 -4.50 20.86 2.07
CA GLY A 172 -3.94 21.71 1.02
C GLY A 172 -5.00 22.18 0.03
N TYR A 173 -5.86 21.28 -0.43
CA TYR A 173 -6.98 21.63 -1.30
C TYR A 173 -7.96 22.58 -0.63
N ALA A 174 -8.29 22.39 0.63
CA ALA A 174 -9.20 23.27 1.37
C ALA A 174 -8.71 24.73 1.39
N ASN A 175 -7.39 24.96 1.52
CA ASN A 175 -6.79 26.29 1.38
C ASN A 175 -6.98 26.86 -0.04
N SER A 176 -6.71 26.04 -1.07
CA SER A 176 -6.82 26.47 -2.46
C SER A 176 -8.25 26.78 -2.86
N ALA A 177 -9.22 26.09 -2.25
CA ALA A 177 -10.66 26.33 -2.40
C ALA A 177 -11.14 27.58 -1.64
N GLY A 178 -10.26 28.20 -0.84
CA GLY A 178 -10.56 29.43 -0.10
C GLY A 178 -11.28 29.22 1.24
N PHE A 179 -11.40 27.98 1.72
CA PHE A 179 -12.05 27.68 3.01
C PHE A 179 -11.22 28.24 4.17
N LYS A 180 -11.92 28.80 5.16
CA LYS A 180 -11.31 29.50 6.30
C LYS A 180 -11.65 28.86 7.64
N ASN A 181 -12.75 28.12 7.72
CA ASN A 181 -13.29 27.59 8.98
C ASN A 181 -13.90 26.21 8.79
N SER A 182 -13.08 25.17 8.83
CA SER A 182 -13.51 23.78 8.57
C SER A 182 -14.00 23.07 9.83
N PHE A 183 -15.11 22.33 9.73
CA PHE A 183 -15.49 21.34 10.71
C PHE A 183 -14.91 19.97 10.32
N ILE A 184 -14.20 19.30 11.23
CA ILE A 184 -13.51 18.06 10.92
C ILE A 184 -13.97 16.88 11.78
N LEU A 185 -14.11 15.68 11.17
CA LEU A 185 -14.50 14.50 11.93
C LEU A 185 -13.89 13.20 11.38
N ALA A 186 -13.60 12.26 12.28
CA ALA A 186 -13.08 10.94 11.96
C ALA A 186 -13.42 9.91 13.06
N PRO A 187 -13.38 8.60 12.82
CA PRO A 187 -13.56 7.61 13.88
C PRO A 187 -12.37 7.58 14.84
N ASN A 188 -12.63 7.32 16.11
CA ASN A 188 -11.61 7.24 17.16
C ASN A 188 -10.83 5.92 17.10
N TYR A 189 -9.84 5.86 16.21
CA TYR A 189 -8.88 4.76 16.07
C TYR A 189 -7.60 5.29 15.37
N PRO A 190 -6.50 4.51 15.25
CA PRO A 190 -5.24 5.06 14.74
C PRO A 190 -5.37 5.85 13.42
N ALA A 191 -6.00 5.28 12.38
CA ALA A 191 -6.14 5.99 11.12
C ALA A 191 -7.04 7.25 11.20
N GLY A 192 -8.04 7.28 12.09
CA GLY A 192 -8.84 8.47 12.30
C GLY A 192 -8.05 9.60 12.94
N LYS A 193 -7.17 9.28 13.89
CA LYS A 193 -6.26 10.25 14.51
C LYS A 193 -5.24 10.76 13.49
N ASP A 194 -4.63 9.88 12.72
CA ASP A 194 -3.72 10.23 11.65
C ASP A 194 -4.40 11.13 10.61
N ALA A 195 -5.66 10.84 10.25
CA ALA A 195 -6.43 11.62 9.28
C ALA A 195 -6.62 13.08 9.71
N LEU A 196 -7.09 13.32 10.93
CA LEU A 196 -7.27 14.70 11.42
C LEU A 196 -5.93 15.39 11.64
N THR A 197 -4.90 14.67 12.04
CA THR A 197 -3.54 15.20 12.16
C THR A 197 -2.98 15.64 10.80
N GLY A 198 -3.12 14.81 9.76
CA GLY A 198 -2.69 15.14 8.40
C GLY A 198 -3.43 16.34 7.84
N TYR A 199 -4.75 16.38 7.96
CA TYR A 199 -5.54 17.54 7.52
C TYR A 199 -5.08 18.83 8.19
N LYS A 200 -4.97 18.84 9.52
CA LYS A 200 -4.52 20.01 10.33
C LYS A 200 -3.10 20.47 9.97
N ARG A 201 -2.22 19.55 9.60
CA ARG A 201 -0.84 19.89 9.22
C ARG A 201 -0.78 20.77 7.97
N PHE A 202 -1.72 20.60 7.04
CA PHE A 202 -1.73 21.35 5.78
C PHE A 202 -2.82 22.42 5.70
N PHE A 203 -3.91 22.31 6.45
CA PHE A 203 -4.95 23.32 6.49
C PHE A 203 -4.48 24.53 7.29
N LYS A 204 -4.59 25.75 6.70
CA LYS A 204 -4.13 27.02 7.29
C LYS A 204 -5.26 27.84 7.93
N GLY A 205 -6.52 27.40 7.76
CA GLY A 205 -7.69 28.05 8.34
C GLY A 205 -7.89 27.68 9.80
N GLN A 206 -9.04 28.10 10.35
CA GLN A 206 -9.49 27.75 11.69
C GLN A 206 -10.34 26.47 11.67
N LEU A 207 -10.47 25.82 12.81
CA LEU A 207 -11.36 24.71 12.99
C LEU A 207 -12.64 25.17 13.69
N ALA A 208 -13.78 25.05 13.01
CA ALA A 208 -15.09 25.28 13.58
C ALA A 208 -15.48 24.20 14.60
N GLY A 209 -14.87 23.03 14.50
CA GLY A 209 -15.04 21.92 15.41
C GLY A 209 -14.21 20.70 14.99
N GLU A 210 -13.92 19.84 15.97
CA GLU A 210 -13.21 18.58 15.76
C GLU A 210 -13.93 17.47 16.56
N ILE A 211 -14.33 16.39 15.88
CA ILE A 211 -15.04 15.28 16.52
C ILE A 211 -14.39 13.94 16.17
N TYR A 212 -14.23 13.10 17.18
CA TYR A 212 -13.93 11.68 17.02
C TYR A 212 -15.21 10.85 17.28
N THR A 213 -15.73 10.23 16.22
CA THR A 213 -16.90 9.37 16.29
C THR A 213 -16.55 7.95 16.76
N LYS A 214 -17.54 7.14 17.10
CA LYS A 214 -17.31 5.71 17.38
C LYS A 214 -16.94 4.99 16.08
N LEU A 215 -15.94 4.10 16.14
CA LEU A 215 -15.59 3.24 15.00
C LEU A 215 -16.76 2.29 14.68
N GLY A 216 -17.30 2.41 13.46
CA GLY A 216 -18.47 1.66 13.02
C GLY A 216 -19.81 2.34 13.34
N GLN A 217 -19.80 3.62 13.72
CA GLN A 217 -21.01 4.43 13.94
C GLN A 217 -21.90 4.42 12.69
N LYS A 218 -23.23 4.42 12.91
CA LYS A 218 -24.24 4.39 11.84
C LYS A 218 -25.15 5.62 11.83
N ASP A 219 -25.35 6.25 12.99
CA ASP A 219 -26.18 7.45 13.16
C ASP A 219 -25.28 8.66 13.46
N TYR A 220 -25.46 9.73 12.69
CA TYR A 220 -24.68 10.97 12.74
C TYR A 220 -25.54 12.21 13.02
N ALA A 221 -26.77 12.04 13.51
CA ALA A 221 -27.67 13.15 13.76
C ALA A 221 -27.08 14.20 14.73
N ALA A 222 -26.37 13.74 15.77
CA ALA A 222 -25.73 14.61 16.76
C ALA A 222 -24.55 15.41 16.13
N GLU A 223 -23.71 14.77 15.34
CA GLU A 223 -22.59 15.42 14.67
C GLU A 223 -23.10 16.42 13.63
N ILE A 224 -24.13 16.07 12.87
CA ILE A 224 -24.75 16.97 11.87
C ILE A 224 -25.37 18.19 12.55
N ALA A 225 -26.00 18.04 13.74
CA ALA A 225 -26.51 19.17 14.52
C ALA A 225 -25.36 20.09 14.98
N GLN A 226 -24.22 19.54 15.41
CA GLN A 226 -23.04 20.33 15.78
C GLN A 226 -22.43 21.05 14.56
N ILE A 227 -22.34 20.40 13.41
CA ILE A 227 -21.91 21.03 12.16
C ILE A 227 -22.81 22.22 11.82
N ARG A 228 -24.13 22.08 11.92
CA ARG A 228 -25.10 23.14 11.66
C ARG A 228 -24.88 24.38 12.56
N ALA A 229 -24.52 24.16 13.81
CA ALA A 229 -24.35 25.22 14.82
C ALA A 229 -22.93 25.82 14.80
N SER A 230 -21.97 25.23 14.09
CA SER A 230 -20.54 25.55 14.22
C SER A 230 -20.09 26.81 13.52
N GLY A 231 -20.86 27.33 12.56
CA GLY A 231 -20.40 28.43 11.69
C GLY A 231 -19.29 28.02 10.70
N ALA A 232 -19.14 26.73 10.44
CA ALA A 232 -18.17 26.23 9.45
C ALA A 232 -18.54 26.70 8.03
N ASP A 233 -17.51 26.89 7.20
CA ASP A 233 -17.65 27.17 5.76
C ASP A 233 -17.39 25.90 4.91
N SER A 234 -16.88 24.85 5.53
CA SER A 234 -16.56 23.59 4.88
C SER A 234 -16.53 22.43 5.88
N ILE A 235 -16.63 21.21 5.37
CA ILE A 235 -16.53 19.98 6.17
C ILE A 235 -15.42 19.12 5.59
N PHE A 236 -14.52 18.66 6.46
CA PHE A 236 -13.64 17.55 6.18
C PHE A 236 -14.03 16.34 7.00
N PHE A 237 -14.10 15.16 6.38
CA PHE A 237 -14.29 13.94 7.14
C PHE A 237 -13.51 12.76 6.56
N PHE A 238 -13.05 11.89 7.46
CA PHE A 238 -12.55 10.56 7.15
C PHE A 238 -13.47 9.52 7.77
N LEU A 239 -14.35 8.92 7.00
CA LEU A 239 -15.33 7.91 7.43
C LEU A 239 -15.31 6.76 6.39
N PRO A 240 -14.41 5.78 6.50
CA PRO A 240 -14.25 4.77 5.47
C PRO A 240 -15.43 3.80 5.36
N GLY A 241 -15.78 3.41 4.14
CA GLY A 241 -16.79 2.41 3.82
C GLY A 241 -18.20 2.80 4.29
N GLY A 242 -18.87 1.89 4.98
CA GLY A 242 -20.26 2.09 5.43
C GLY A 242 -20.49 3.30 6.33
N MET A 243 -19.47 3.76 7.05
CA MET A 243 -19.55 4.98 7.87
C MET A 243 -19.73 6.21 6.98
N GLY A 244 -18.95 6.35 5.92
CA GLY A 244 -19.06 7.47 4.96
C GLY A 244 -20.37 7.44 4.19
N ILE A 245 -20.85 6.26 3.80
CA ILE A 245 -22.17 6.09 3.17
C ILE A 245 -23.27 6.61 4.10
N GLY A 246 -23.26 6.19 5.38
CA GLY A 246 -24.25 6.62 6.37
C GLY A 246 -24.20 8.11 6.62
N PHE A 247 -23.00 8.68 6.82
CA PHE A 247 -22.85 10.12 7.04
C PHE A 247 -23.34 10.94 5.84
N MET A 248 -22.88 10.64 4.63
CA MET A 248 -23.25 11.41 3.43
C MET A 248 -24.74 11.40 3.15
N LYS A 249 -25.42 10.26 3.36
CA LYS A 249 -26.89 10.18 3.21
C LYS A 249 -27.60 11.08 4.22
N GLN A 250 -27.24 10.97 5.50
CA GLN A 250 -27.85 11.78 6.56
C GLN A 250 -27.52 13.27 6.40
N PHE A 251 -26.27 13.59 6.04
CA PHE A 251 -25.85 14.96 5.78
C PHE A 251 -26.61 15.56 4.59
N SER A 252 -26.76 14.86 3.48
CA SER A 252 -27.54 15.30 2.33
C SER A 252 -29.01 15.56 2.70
N GLN A 253 -29.62 14.70 3.53
CA GLN A 253 -31.00 14.83 3.99
C GLN A 253 -31.19 15.97 5.00
N SER A 254 -30.11 16.41 5.65
CA SER A 254 -30.18 17.49 6.66
C SER A 254 -30.47 18.87 6.09
N GLY A 255 -30.34 19.05 4.78
CA GLY A 255 -30.51 20.34 4.10
C GLY A 255 -29.32 21.32 4.27
N ILE A 256 -28.25 20.95 4.96
CA ILE A 256 -27.04 21.74 5.09
C ILE A 256 -26.33 21.81 3.72
N LYS A 257 -25.89 22.99 3.29
CA LYS A 257 -25.26 23.25 1.99
C LYS A 257 -23.78 23.61 2.11
N LEU A 258 -23.05 22.97 3.01
CA LEU A 258 -21.61 23.17 3.14
C LEU A 258 -20.84 22.30 2.15
N PRO A 259 -19.78 22.83 1.53
CA PRO A 259 -18.85 22.03 0.75
C PRO A 259 -18.23 20.90 1.59
N VAL A 260 -18.11 19.74 0.97
CA VAL A 260 -17.48 18.56 1.57
C VAL A 260 -16.17 18.29 0.89
N VAL A 261 -15.13 18.10 1.67
CA VAL A 261 -13.81 17.61 1.25
C VAL A 261 -13.53 16.33 2.03
N GLY A 262 -12.97 15.33 1.39
CA GLY A 262 -12.60 14.09 2.08
C GLY A 262 -11.56 13.31 1.31
N PRO A 263 -11.00 12.28 1.92
CA PRO A 263 -10.17 11.32 1.19
C PRO A 263 -11.06 10.34 0.41
N ALA A 264 -10.46 9.65 -0.52
CA ALA A 264 -11.10 8.64 -1.37
C ALA A 264 -11.90 7.56 -0.61
N PHE A 265 -11.57 7.30 0.64
CA PHE A 265 -12.15 6.23 1.45
C PHE A 265 -13.68 6.26 1.58
N SER A 266 -14.30 7.43 1.39
CA SER A 266 -15.75 7.63 1.41
C SER A 266 -16.34 7.91 0.03
N PHE A 267 -15.50 8.04 -1.01
CA PHE A 267 -15.91 8.46 -2.35
C PHE A 267 -15.27 7.59 -3.44
N ASP A 268 -14.76 6.42 -3.09
CA ASP A 268 -14.15 5.55 -4.08
C ASP A 268 -15.16 4.68 -4.83
N GLN A 269 -14.73 4.14 -5.97
CA GLN A 269 -15.60 3.43 -6.93
C GLN A 269 -16.46 2.34 -6.26
N GLY A 270 -15.89 1.61 -5.31
CA GLY A 270 -16.57 0.51 -4.61
C GLY A 270 -17.77 0.94 -3.78
N ILE A 271 -17.87 2.21 -3.40
CA ILE A 271 -18.93 2.72 -2.50
C ILE A 271 -19.81 3.81 -3.13
N LEU A 272 -19.40 4.43 -4.23
CA LEU A 272 -20.13 5.55 -4.84
C LEU A 272 -21.57 5.18 -5.19
N LYS A 273 -21.83 3.96 -5.68
CA LYS A 273 -23.19 3.49 -5.95
C LYS A 273 -24.09 3.55 -4.72
N ALA A 274 -23.55 3.24 -3.54
CA ALA A 274 -24.31 3.26 -2.28
C ALA A 274 -24.47 4.66 -1.72
N VAL A 275 -23.51 5.59 -1.94
CA VAL A 275 -23.65 7.01 -1.55
C VAL A 275 -24.66 7.71 -2.43
N GLY A 276 -24.67 7.41 -3.73
CA GLY A 276 -25.57 7.99 -4.71
C GLY A 276 -25.25 9.45 -5.04
N ASP A 277 -26.26 10.18 -5.51
CA ASP A 277 -26.12 11.57 -5.99
C ASP A 277 -25.67 12.56 -4.88
N ALA A 278 -25.75 12.16 -3.60
CA ALA A 278 -25.19 12.94 -2.50
C ALA A 278 -23.66 13.16 -2.62
N ALA A 279 -22.98 12.34 -3.42
CA ALA A 279 -21.55 12.47 -3.68
C ALA A 279 -21.20 13.36 -4.88
N LEU A 280 -22.15 13.73 -5.74
CA LEU A 280 -21.87 14.50 -6.95
C LEU A 280 -21.18 15.83 -6.65
N GLY A 281 -20.10 16.11 -7.38
CA GLY A 281 -19.30 17.33 -7.24
C GLY A 281 -18.37 17.35 -6.02
N VAL A 282 -18.44 16.34 -5.14
CA VAL A 282 -17.55 16.26 -3.97
C VAL A 282 -16.10 16.13 -4.43
N LYS A 283 -15.22 16.95 -3.85
CA LYS A 283 -13.78 16.87 -4.06
C LYS A 283 -13.18 15.89 -3.04
N ASN A 284 -12.37 14.99 -3.55
CA ASN A 284 -11.71 14.01 -2.70
C ASN A 284 -10.27 13.74 -3.13
N THR A 285 -9.45 13.29 -2.19
CA THR A 285 -8.02 13.09 -2.42
C THR A 285 -7.67 11.62 -2.45
N SER A 286 -6.81 11.23 -3.39
CA SER A 286 -6.40 9.84 -3.62
C SER A 286 -5.03 9.76 -4.25
N GLN A 287 -4.29 8.72 -3.97
CA GLN A 287 -3.05 8.38 -4.66
C GLN A 287 -3.28 7.65 -5.99
N TRP A 288 -4.54 7.27 -6.26
CA TRP A 288 -4.91 6.56 -7.47
C TRP A 288 -6.25 7.05 -8.03
N SER A 289 -6.39 6.97 -9.35
CA SER A 289 -7.65 7.14 -10.07
C SER A 289 -7.63 6.31 -11.35
N LYS A 290 -8.81 5.89 -11.82
CA LYS A 290 -8.93 5.10 -13.06
C LYS A 290 -8.39 5.82 -14.31
N ASP A 291 -8.35 7.14 -14.25
CA ASP A 291 -7.96 8.03 -15.36
C ASP A 291 -6.50 8.53 -15.25
N ILE A 292 -5.66 7.89 -14.44
CA ILE A 292 -4.21 8.10 -14.52
C ILE A 292 -3.70 7.55 -15.85
N GLU A 293 -3.09 8.45 -16.64
CA GLU A 293 -2.57 8.15 -17.97
C GLU A 293 -1.22 7.43 -17.89
N ASN A 294 -1.25 6.11 -17.75
CA ASN A 294 -0.09 5.24 -17.93
C ASN A 294 -0.53 3.82 -18.32
N THR A 295 0.30 3.14 -19.12
CA THR A 295 -0.01 1.83 -19.69
C THR A 295 -0.31 0.77 -18.62
N ALA A 296 0.35 0.82 -17.45
CA ALA A 296 0.10 -0.13 -16.36
C ALA A 296 -1.30 0.06 -15.76
N ASN A 297 -1.75 1.31 -15.61
CA ASN A 297 -3.08 1.62 -15.11
C ASN A 297 -4.18 1.26 -16.12
N GLU A 298 -3.99 1.64 -17.38
CA GLU A 298 -4.94 1.31 -18.47
C GLU A 298 -5.16 -0.20 -18.56
N LYS A 299 -4.05 -0.96 -18.56
CA LYS A 299 -4.10 -2.42 -18.53
C LYS A 299 -4.80 -2.96 -17.28
N PHE A 300 -4.46 -2.46 -16.10
CA PHE A 300 -5.08 -2.89 -14.84
C PHE A 300 -6.58 -2.64 -14.83
N VAL A 301 -7.03 -1.44 -15.23
CA VAL A 301 -8.46 -1.07 -15.27
C VAL A 301 -9.22 -1.97 -16.24
N SER A 302 -8.65 -2.23 -17.43
CA SER A 302 -9.24 -3.10 -18.44
C SER A 302 -9.33 -4.55 -17.94
N ASP A 303 -8.24 -5.12 -17.47
CA ASP A 303 -8.16 -6.51 -17.02
C ASP A 303 -9.08 -6.75 -15.81
N PHE A 304 -9.10 -5.81 -14.85
CA PHE A 304 -9.96 -5.92 -13.67
C PHE A 304 -11.45 -5.90 -14.05
N LYS A 305 -11.83 -5.03 -15.02
CA LYS A 305 -13.19 -4.98 -15.50
C LYS A 305 -13.59 -6.28 -16.21
N ILE A 306 -12.71 -6.86 -17.01
CA ILE A 306 -12.93 -8.15 -17.68
C ILE A 306 -13.10 -9.27 -16.66
N GLU A 307 -12.21 -9.35 -15.66
CA GLU A 307 -12.18 -10.44 -14.69
C GLU A 307 -13.34 -10.39 -13.70
N TYR A 308 -13.69 -9.18 -13.22
CA TYR A 308 -14.65 -9.02 -12.11
C TYR A 308 -15.96 -8.32 -12.50
N GLY A 309 -16.14 -7.90 -13.76
CA GLY A 309 -17.37 -7.28 -14.26
C GLY A 309 -17.70 -5.91 -13.65
N ARG A 310 -16.71 -5.24 -13.04
CA ARG A 310 -16.86 -3.93 -12.36
C ARG A 310 -15.62 -3.08 -12.52
N LEU A 311 -15.75 -1.75 -12.35
CA LEU A 311 -14.60 -0.86 -12.29
C LEU A 311 -13.79 -1.12 -11.00
N PRO A 312 -12.45 -1.07 -11.08
CA PRO A 312 -11.60 -1.20 -9.90
C PRO A 312 -11.74 0.02 -8.98
N SER A 313 -11.44 -0.20 -7.70
CA SER A 313 -11.29 0.81 -6.69
C SER A 313 -9.82 1.12 -6.40
N LEU A 314 -9.56 2.15 -5.59
CA LEU A 314 -8.20 2.39 -5.08
C LEU A 314 -7.66 1.17 -4.30
N TYR A 315 -8.52 0.43 -3.62
CA TYR A 315 -8.14 -0.77 -2.88
C TYR A 315 -7.71 -1.91 -3.80
N ALA A 316 -8.40 -2.05 -4.94
CA ALA A 316 -8.01 -3.02 -5.96
C ALA A 316 -6.65 -2.66 -6.59
N SER A 317 -6.43 -1.37 -6.89
CA SER A 317 -5.13 -0.87 -7.38
C SER A 317 -3.98 -1.18 -6.44
N GLN A 318 -4.16 -0.97 -5.14
CA GLN A 318 -3.14 -1.26 -4.12
C GLN A 318 -2.85 -2.75 -3.97
N GLY A 319 -3.89 -3.57 -3.98
CA GLY A 319 -3.74 -5.02 -4.00
C GLY A 319 -2.94 -5.47 -5.23
N TYR A 320 -3.27 -4.93 -6.39
CA TYR A 320 -2.57 -5.21 -7.65
C TYR A 320 -1.08 -4.80 -7.58
N ASP A 321 -0.79 -3.58 -7.17
CA ASP A 321 0.58 -3.10 -7.05
C ASP A 321 1.39 -3.90 -6.01
N THR A 322 0.75 -4.36 -4.92
CA THR A 322 1.38 -5.24 -3.94
C THR A 322 1.79 -6.58 -4.54
N GLY A 323 0.92 -7.18 -5.36
CA GLY A 323 1.24 -8.40 -6.10
C GLY A 323 2.35 -8.18 -7.13
N LYS A 324 2.33 -7.07 -7.86
CA LYS A 324 3.37 -6.71 -8.84
C LYS A 324 4.74 -6.45 -8.19
N LEU A 325 4.77 -5.79 -7.04
CA LEU A 325 5.99 -5.61 -6.24
C LEU A 325 6.59 -6.95 -5.81
N LEU A 326 5.75 -7.87 -5.30
CA LEU A 326 6.18 -9.21 -4.91
C LEU A 326 6.79 -9.97 -6.09
N ILE A 327 6.11 -9.99 -7.23
CA ILE A 327 6.61 -10.65 -8.47
C ILE A 327 7.94 -10.05 -8.90
N SER A 328 8.07 -8.72 -8.88
CA SER A 328 9.33 -8.05 -9.22
C SER A 328 10.47 -8.44 -8.29
N ALA A 329 10.23 -8.50 -6.98
CA ALA A 329 11.25 -8.93 -6.02
C ALA A 329 11.65 -10.40 -6.23
N MET A 330 10.66 -11.28 -6.47
CA MET A 330 10.89 -12.70 -6.77
C MET A 330 11.76 -12.93 -8.02
N SER A 331 11.65 -12.09 -9.01
CA SER A 331 12.46 -12.21 -10.24
C SER A 331 13.93 -11.82 -10.03
N LYS A 332 14.28 -11.18 -8.92
CA LYS A 332 15.61 -10.60 -8.65
C LYS A 332 16.35 -11.26 -7.50
N ALA A 333 15.62 -11.82 -6.54
CA ALA A 333 16.21 -12.42 -5.35
C ALA A 333 15.41 -13.61 -4.85
N ASN A 334 16.11 -14.58 -4.25
CA ASN A 334 15.46 -15.67 -3.54
C ASN A 334 15.00 -15.19 -2.17
N ILE A 335 13.77 -15.53 -1.75
CA ILE A 335 13.19 -15.09 -0.47
C ILE A 335 13.97 -15.60 0.75
N ASN A 336 14.69 -16.73 0.60
CA ASN A 336 15.56 -17.27 1.65
C ASN A 336 16.83 -16.43 1.86
N ASP A 337 17.23 -15.58 0.89
CA ASP A 337 18.23 -14.54 1.07
C ASP A 337 17.52 -13.23 1.43
N MET A 338 17.12 -13.11 2.69
CA MET A 338 16.26 -12.04 3.16
C MET A 338 16.81 -10.64 2.89
N ASP A 339 18.13 -10.46 2.92
CA ASP A 339 18.72 -9.13 2.68
C ASP A 339 18.60 -8.75 1.20
N LYS A 340 18.92 -9.66 0.29
CA LYS A 340 18.75 -9.41 -1.16
C LYS A 340 17.28 -9.27 -1.55
N PHE A 341 16.39 -10.06 -0.92
CA PHE A 341 14.96 -9.96 -1.20
C PHE A 341 14.39 -8.62 -0.71
N ARG A 342 14.83 -8.15 0.46
CA ARG A 342 14.49 -6.82 1.00
C ARG A 342 14.99 -5.70 0.10
N ASP A 343 16.23 -5.80 -0.40
CA ASP A 343 16.78 -4.83 -1.35
C ASP A 343 15.99 -4.82 -2.67
N ALA A 344 15.54 -5.99 -3.14
CA ALA A 344 14.70 -6.09 -4.32
C ALA A 344 13.32 -5.45 -4.10
N LEU A 345 12.68 -5.67 -2.94
CA LEU A 345 11.44 -4.98 -2.55
C LEU A 345 11.64 -3.46 -2.49
N ARG A 346 12.72 -3.01 -1.83
CA ARG A 346 13.01 -1.58 -1.64
C ARG A 346 13.24 -0.83 -2.95
N LYS A 347 13.79 -1.49 -3.97
CA LYS A 347 13.98 -0.90 -5.30
C LYS A 347 12.67 -0.57 -6.00
N ALA A 348 11.56 -1.20 -5.59
CA ALA A 348 10.24 -0.99 -6.15
C ALA A 348 10.23 -1.00 -7.70
N ASP A 349 11.00 -1.91 -8.30
CA ASP A 349 11.20 -1.98 -9.74
C ASP A 349 10.05 -2.74 -10.41
N PHE A 350 8.88 -2.13 -10.41
CA PHE A 350 7.66 -2.59 -11.08
C PHE A 350 6.90 -1.41 -11.68
N SER A 351 6.09 -1.67 -12.68
CA SER A 351 5.22 -0.65 -13.28
C SER A 351 3.96 -0.49 -12.42
N SER A 352 3.92 0.56 -11.60
CA SER A 352 2.78 0.87 -10.74
C SER A 352 1.61 1.45 -11.53
N THR A 353 0.38 1.07 -11.12
CA THR A 353 -0.87 1.67 -11.61
C THR A 353 -0.97 3.16 -11.31
N ARG A 354 -0.18 3.65 -10.36
CA ARG A 354 -0.12 5.06 -9.91
C ARG A 354 0.93 5.90 -10.64
N GLY A 355 1.67 5.29 -11.59
CA GLY A 355 2.79 5.92 -12.29
C GLY A 355 4.07 5.89 -11.45
N LYS A 356 4.69 7.06 -11.21
CA LYS A 356 5.91 7.16 -10.44
C LYS A 356 5.68 6.69 -8.99
N PHE A 357 6.46 5.71 -8.58
CA PHE A 357 6.39 5.12 -7.25
C PHE A 357 7.80 4.76 -6.77
N SER A 358 8.11 5.11 -5.54
CA SER A 358 9.33 4.67 -4.86
C SER A 358 9.06 4.58 -3.35
N PHE A 359 9.96 3.92 -2.63
CA PHE A 359 9.93 3.90 -1.18
C PHE A 359 10.91 4.93 -0.58
N ASP A 360 10.47 5.61 0.49
CA ASP A 360 11.36 6.31 1.38
C ASP A 360 12.12 5.32 2.29
N LYS A 361 13.09 5.81 3.07
CA LYS A 361 13.92 4.96 3.95
C LYS A 361 13.11 4.14 4.95
N ASN A 362 11.91 4.58 5.34
CA ASN A 362 11.00 3.86 6.24
C ASN A 362 10.04 2.93 5.51
N HIS A 363 10.30 2.61 4.24
CA HIS A 363 9.53 1.73 3.38
C HIS A 363 8.05 2.13 3.23
N HIS A 364 7.76 3.43 3.31
CA HIS A 364 6.49 4.02 2.91
C HIS A 364 6.62 4.72 1.56
N PRO A 365 5.52 4.85 0.79
CA PRO A 365 5.58 5.39 -0.56
C PRO A 365 6.01 6.85 -0.63
N ILE A 366 6.76 7.17 -1.68
CA ILE A 366 6.87 8.51 -2.27
C ILE A 366 6.08 8.47 -3.56
N GLN A 367 5.00 9.28 -3.66
CA GLN A 367 4.06 9.23 -4.77
C GLN A 367 3.27 10.54 -4.89
N ASP A 368 2.58 10.71 -6.02
CA ASP A 368 1.65 11.81 -6.20
C ASP A 368 0.33 11.54 -5.48
N ILE A 369 -0.29 12.59 -4.95
CA ILE A 369 -1.64 12.58 -4.39
C ILE A 369 -2.49 13.54 -5.23
N PHE A 370 -3.55 13.01 -5.81
CA PHE A 370 -4.46 13.74 -6.69
C PHE A 370 -5.66 14.29 -5.92
N VAL A 371 -6.16 15.44 -6.36
CA VAL A 371 -7.53 15.89 -6.07
C VAL A 371 -8.43 15.37 -7.18
N ARG A 372 -9.49 14.68 -6.80
CA ARG A 372 -10.49 14.13 -7.71
C ARG A 372 -11.85 14.76 -7.45
N GLU A 373 -12.71 14.69 -8.42
CA GLU A 373 -14.13 15.08 -8.35
C GLU A 373 -15.01 13.88 -8.64
N VAL A 374 -16.06 13.71 -7.84
CA VAL A 374 -17.11 12.73 -8.16
C VAL A 374 -17.97 13.28 -9.28
N ILE A 375 -18.00 12.56 -10.39
CA ILE A 375 -18.77 12.90 -11.60
C ILE A 375 -19.69 11.76 -11.99
N LYS A 376 -20.59 12.02 -12.95
CA LYS A 376 -21.42 11.00 -13.58
C LYS A 376 -20.95 10.80 -15.03
N GLU A 377 -20.60 9.58 -15.38
CA GLU A 377 -20.28 9.15 -16.75
C GLU A 377 -21.37 8.17 -17.21
N GLY A 378 -22.26 8.60 -18.09
CA GLY A 378 -23.50 7.87 -18.37
C GLY A 378 -24.33 7.70 -17.11
N ASP A 379 -24.62 6.46 -16.72
CA ASP A 379 -25.36 6.12 -15.50
C ASP A 379 -24.45 5.76 -14.31
N ILE A 380 -23.13 5.87 -14.45
CA ILE A 380 -22.16 5.44 -13.43
C ILE A 380 -21.59 6.67 -12.73
N LEU A 381 -21.68 6.68 -11.39
CA LEU A 381 -20.89 7.59 -10.56
C LEU A 381 -19.46 7.11 -10.51
N THR A 382 -18.52 8.00 -10.77
CA THR A 382 -17.09 7.71 -10.78
C THR A 382 -16.28 8.95 -10.38
N ASN A 383 -14.95 8.82 -10.33
CA ASN A 383 -14.05 9.93 -10.01
C ASN A 383 -13.27 10.33 -11.27
N ARG A 384 -12.97 11.64 -11.36
CA ARG A 384 -12.07 12.22 -12.35
C ARG A 384 -11.01 13.06 -11.63
N ILE A 385 -9.75 12.94 -12.04
CA ILE A 385 -8.67 13.82 -11.58
C ILE A 385 -8.95 15.26 -12.04
N VAL A 386 -8.83 16.20 -11.10
CA VAL A 386 -8.94 17.64 -11.39
C VAL A 386 -7.62 18.38 -11.22
N SER A 387 -6.75 17.88 -10.33
CA SER A 387 -5.40 18.41 -10.16
C SER A 387 -4.49 17.44 -9.39
N VAL A 388 -3.18 17.70 -9.42
CA VAL A 388 -2.23 17.11 -8.48
C VAL A 388 -2.29 17.94 -7.20
N GLY A 389 -2.67 17.32 -6.09
CA GLY A 389 -2.72 17.96 -4.78
C GLY A 389 -1.35 18.04 -4.12
N LEU A 390 -0.60 16.93 -4.12
CA LEU A 390 0.78 16.86 -3.63
C LEU A 390 1.60 16.02 -4.62
N LYS A 391 2.78 16.53 -5.00
CA LYS A 391 3.67 15.86 -5.96
C LYS A 391 4.87 15.24 -5.24
N ASP A 392 5.27 14.03 -5.66
CA ASP A 392 6.41 13.30 -5.09
C ASP A 392 6.38 13.32 -3.54
N HIS A 393 5.19 13.11 -2.97
CA HIS A 393 4.95 13.32 -1.56
C HIS A 393 5.37 12.10 -0.74
N SER A 394 6.21 12.33 0.27
CA SER A 394 6.58 11.37 1.30
C SER A 394 5.72 11.57 2.56
N ASN A 395 6.17 11.08 3.71
CA ASN A 395 5.44 11.16 4.96
C ASN A 395 6.23 11.90 6.06
N ALA A 396 5.51 12.42 7.04
CA ALA A 396 6.07 13.22 8.11
C ALA A 396 6.91 12.44 9.14
N TYR A 397 6.93 11.11 9.08
CA TYR A 397 7.50 10.24 10.12
C TYR A 397 8.83 9.60 9.75
N VAL A 398 9.38 9.96 8.58
CA VAL A 398 10.63 9.40 8.05
C VAL A 398 11.80 9.61 9.02
N SER A 399 11.88 10.77 9.68
CA SER A 399 12.93 11.09 10.65
C SER A 399 12.84 10.29 11.95
N ASP A 400 11.66 9.79 12.30
CA ASP A 400 11.44 9.02 13.52
C ASP A 400 11.81 7.54 13.35
N CYS A 401 11.96 7.08 12.11
CA CYS A 401 12.37 5.73 11.77
C CYS A 401 13.89 5.58 11.89
N LYS A 402 14.33 4.61 12.70
CA LYS A 402 15.75 4.33 12.98
C LYS A 402 16.28 3.07 12.26
N MET A 403 15.75 2.74 11.08
CA MET A 403 16.30 1.65 10.24
C MET A 403 17.61 2.06 9.58
#